data_20d5c05f5b864e302b8f2cfeaf1f131f
#
_entry.id   20d5c05f5b864e302b8f2cfeaf1f131f
#
_cell.length_a   1.000
_cell.length_b   1.000
_cell.length_c   1.000
_cell.angle_alpha   90.00
_cell.angle_beta   90.00
_cell.angle_gamma   90.00
#
_symmetry.space_group_name_H-M   'P 1'
#
loop_
_entity.id
_entity.type
_entity.pdbx_description
1 polymer ?
#
loop_
_entity_poly.entity_id
_entity_poly.type
_entity_poly.pdbx_seq_one_letter_code
_entity_poly.pdbx_strand_id
1 'polypeptide(L)'
;MDELNDTHITLRGYVEMEKYRYLYFTVMLLVYVSIVCSNATIVYLIWTHKNLHEPMYIFIGALLFNCVIYSSTFYPKLLTDFLSEKQVIPYSGCVFQFFMFYSVGGSEFLLLAVMAFDRYVSICKPLRYSTIMRKTTVKCLLVFAWLFPPCQLAVQAVLCAKAKICNLNLEGIFCNNAIYTVHCVRSRTATIVGLAVLLDVAVLPMLFTVFTYAKIFIMAYQSNKTFQRKAAETCVPHLLVLISFSYLCAYDVIIARVESDLPKAARFVMTLQLFLYHPLLNPIIYGLKMKEISKHLKRLFLRKRTKKKLINR
;
A
#
# COMPACT_ATOMS: atom_id res chain seq x y z
N MET A 1 -30.57 -8.46 -7.11
CA MET A 1 -29.12 -8.37 -7.40
C MET A 1 -28.85 -7.77 -8.77
N ASP A 2 -29.78 -7.85 -9.69
CA ASP A 2 -29.61 -7.37 -11.07
C ASP A 2 -29.65 -5.84 -11.21
N GLU A 3 -30.43 -5.11 -10.41
CA GLU A 3 -30.47 -3.63 -10.42
C GLU A 3 -29.14 -2.95 -10.02
N LEU A 4 -28.30 -3.61 -9.20
CA LEU A 4 -27.00 -3.04 -8.79
C LEU A 4 -25.95 -3.08 -9.90
N ASN A 5 -26.07 -4.00 -10.84
CA ASN A 5 -25.11 -4.13 -11.94
C ASN A 5 -25.32 -3.10 -13.05
N ASP A 6 -26.55 -2.55 -13.16
CA ASP A 6 -26.90 -1.56 -14.19
C ASP A 6 -26.68 -0.10 -13.75
N THR A 7 -26.44 0.15 -12.46
CA THR A 7 -26.23 1.51 -11.95
C THR A 7 -24.78 1.92 -12.11
N HIS A 8 -24.52 2.89 -12.99
CA HIS A 8 -23.20 3.43 -13.25
C HIS A 8 -22.94 4.73 -12.47
N ILE A 9 -21.79 4.80 -11.82
CA ILE A 9 -21.28 6.00 -11.12
C ILE A 9 -20.32 6.74 -12.04
N THR A 10 -20.52 8.04 -12.19
CA THR A 10 -19.61 8.92 -12.96
C THR A 10 -18.51 9.47 -12.05
N LEU A 11 -17.26 9.25 -12.43
CA LEU A 11 -16.07 9.75 -11.73
C LEU A 11 -15.75 11.16 -12.22
N ARG A 12 -15.97 12.18 -11.39
CA ARG A 12 -15.80 13.60 -11.76
C ARG A 12 -14.45 14.20 -11.35
N GLY A 13 -13.57 13.42 -10.74
CA GLY A 13 -12.29 13.89 -10.23
C GLY A 13 -11.23 14.21 -11.30
N TYR A 14 -11.40 13.76 -12.52
CA TYR A 14 -10.45 13.96 -13.61
C TYR A 14 -10.37 15.42 -14.09
N VAL A 15 -9.16 15.86 -14.52
CA VAL A 15 -8.87 17.24 -14.92
C VAL A 15 -8.29 17.25 -16.33
N GLU A 16 -8.79 18.15 -17.18
CA GLU A 16 -8.30 18.43 -18.57
C GLU A 16 -8.06 17.17 -19.43
N MET A 17 -8.97 16.20 -19.34
CA MET A 17 -8.85 14.91 -20.01
C MET A 17 -8.74 15.03 -21.53
N GLU A 18 -9.47 15.97 -22.16
CA GLU A 18 -9.43 16.17 -23.60
C GLU A 18 -8.04 16.53 -24.09
N LYS A 19 -7.32 17.36 -23.30
CA LYS A 19 -6.01 17.89 -23.68
C LYS A 19 -4.86 16.94 -23.38
N TYR A 20 -4.92 16.23 -22.22
CA TYR A 20 -3.76 15.48 -21.71
C TYR A 20 -3.98 13.95 -21.60
N ARG A 21 -5.06 13.38 -22.18
CA ARG A 21 -5.41 11.95 -22.05
C ARG A 21 -4.25 11.00 -22.39
N TYR A 22 -3.59 11.21 -23.51
CA TYR A 22 -2.49 10.34 -23.96
C TYR A 22 -1.24 10.53 -23.12
N LEU A 23 -0.98 11.75 -22.63
CA LEU A 23 0.13 12.01 -21.72
C LEU A 23 -0.09 11.30 -20.38
N TYR A 24 -1.28 11.45 -19.77
CA TYR A 24 -1.64 10.76 -18.54
C TYR A 24 -1.57 9.24 -18.72
N PHE A 25 -2.14 8.71 -19.79
CA PHE A 25 -2.08 7.28 -20.09
C PHE A 25 -0.64 6.78 -20.18
N THR A 26 0.20 7.43 -20.98
CA THR A 26 1.59 6.99 -21.21
C THR A 26 2.41 7.06 -19.92
N VAL A 27 2.32 8.17 -19.19
CA VAL A 27 3.06 8.33 -17.91
C VAL A 27 2.62 7.28 -16.90
N MET A 28 1.30 7.10 -16.70
CA MET A 28 0.79 6.16 -15.70
C MET A 28 1.01 4.69 -16.10
N LEU A 29 1.02 4.38 -17.40
CA LEU A 29 1.41 3.05 -17.88
C LEU A 29 2.88 2.75 -17.58
N LEU A 30 3.78 3.69 -17.86
CA LEU A 30 5.21 3.53 -17.56
C LEU A 30 5.45 3.38 -16.05
N VAL A 31 4.74 4.15 -15.25
CA VAL A 31 4.78 4.04 -13.79
C VAL A 31 4.29 2.67 -13.32
N TYR A 32 3.14 2.21 -13.80
CA TYR A 32 2.59 0.90 -13.43
C TYR A 32 3.54 -0.24 -13.79
N VAL A 33 4.08 -0.26 -15.00
CA VAL A 33 5.08 -1.24 -15.42
C VAL A 33 6.32 -1.18 -14.53
N SER A 34 6.79 0.02 -14.18
CA SER A 34 7.95 0.21 -13.28
C SER A 34 7.68 -0.32 -11.88
N ILE A 35 6.48 -0.08 -11.33
CA ILE A 35 6.05 -0.62 -10.03
C ILE A 35 6.05 -2.15 -10.07
N VAL A 36 5.37 -2.75 -11.04
CA VAL A 36 5.27 -4.21 -11.13
C VAL A 36 6.64 -4.85 -11.31
N CYS A 37 7.44 -4.33 -12.24
CA CYS A 37 8.79 -4.88 -12.51
C CYS A 37 9.73 -4.75 -11.32
N SER A 38 9.77 -3.59 -10.66
CA SER A 38 10.71 -3.37 -9.55
C SER A 38 10.34 -4.20 -8.31
N ASN A 39 9.07 -4.21 -7.93
CA ASN A 39 8.59 -5.00 -6.78
C ASN A 39 8.73 -6.51 -7.06
N ALA A 40 8.25 -7.00 -8.20
CA ALA A 40 8.35 -8.40 -8.58
C ALA A 40 9.82 -8.89 -8.67
N THR A 41 10.75 -8.04 -9.13
CA THR A 41 12.18 -8.39 -9.17
C THR A 41 12.72 -8.68 -7.77
N ILE A 42 12.42 -7.85 -6.78
CA ILE A 42 12.91 -8.08 -5.42
C ILE A 42 12.22 -9.28 -4.78
N VAL A 43 10.92 -9.45 -4.97
CA VAL A 43 10.17 -10.65 -4.51
C VAL A 43 10.78 -11.91 -5.09
N TYR A 44 11.09 -11.93 -6.39
CA TYR A 44 11.75 -13.04 -7.06
C TYR A 44 13.15 -13.32 -6.47
N LEU A 45 13.95 -12.29 -6.18
CA LEU A 45 15.27 -12.46 -5.54
C LEU A 45 15.13 -13.07 -4.14
N ILE A 46 14.17 -12.60 -3.35
CA ILE A 46 13.92 -13.14 -2.00
C ILE A 46 13.50 -14.60 -2.09
N TRP A 47 12.65 -14.95 -3.05
CA TRP A 47 12.19 -16.34 -3.20
C TRP A 47 13.29 -17.30 -3.66
N THR A 48 14.16 -16.87 -4.58
CA THR A 48 15.17 -17.75 -5.19
C THR A 48 16.45 -17.93 -4.38
N HIS A 49 16.75 -16.98 -3.46
CA HIS A 49 18.01 -17.02 -2.72
C HIS A 49 17.80 -17.40 -1.24
N LYS A 50 18.27 -18.57 -0.83
CA LYS A 50 18.11 -19.10 0.52
C LYS A 50 18.64 -18.19 1.64
N ASN A 51 19.68 -17.41 1.37
CA ASN A 51 20.22 -16.41 2.31
C ASN A 51 19.30 -15.21 2.56
N LEU A 52 18.22 -15.07 1.76
CA LEU A 52 17.15 -14.08 1.94
C LEU A 52 15.87 -14.70 2.57
N HIS A 53 15.96 -15.89 3.16
CA HIS A 53 14.82 -16.53 3.83
C HIS A 53 14.77 -16.26 5.34
N GLU A 54 15.45 -15.23 5.82
CA GLU A 54 15.26 -14.73 7.18
C GLU A 54 13.91 -14.00 7.31
N PRO A 55 13.27 -14.00 8.51
CA PRO A 55 11.94 -13.43 8.72
C PRO A 55 11.77 -12.02 8.16
N MET A 56 12.73 -11.13 8.37
CA MET A 56 12.70 -9.77 7.84
C MET A 56 12.53 -9.71 6.32
N TYR A 57 13.33 -10.48 5.57
CA TYR A 57 13.23 -10.47 4.11
C TYR A 57 11.92 -11.07 3.62
N ILE A 58 11.38 -12.07 4.32
CA ILE A 58 10.07 -12.65 4.02
C ILE A 58 8.97 -11.57 4.18
N PHE A 59 9.02 -10.77 5.25
CA PHE A 59 8.07 -9.66 5.45
C PHE A 59 8.24 -8.55 4.39
N ILE A 60 9.48 -8.21 4.04
CA ILE A 60 9.75 -7.28 2.92
C ILE A 60 9.17 -7.83 1.61
N GLY A 61 9.37 -9.12 1.32
CA GLY A 61 8.78 -9.77 0.14
C GLY A 61 7.25 -9.70 0.13
N ALA A 62 6.62 -9.94 1.28
CA ALA A 62 5.17 -9.83 1.44
C ALA A 62 4.69 -8.39 1.23
N LEU A 63 5.41 -7.39 1.76
CA LEU A 63 5.11 -5.97 1.58
C LEU A 63 5.21 -5.55 0.11
N LEU A 64 6.26 -5.95 -0.59
CA LEU A 64 6.46 -5.63 -2.01
C LEU A 64 5.43 -6.34 -2.90
N PHE A 65 5.02 -7.55 -2.55
CA PHE A 65 3.92 -8.24 -3.21
C PHE A 65 2.59 -7.55 -2.97
N ASN A 66 2.35 -7.04 -1.75
CA ASN A 66 1.21 -6.20 -1.41
C ASN A 66 1.14 -4.93 -2.29
N CYS A 67 2.29 -4.28 -2.57
CA CYS A 67 2.37 -3.14 -3.48
C CYS A 67 1.95 -3.48 -4.92
N VAL A 68 2.26 -4.68 -5.41
CA VAL A 68 1.81 -5.13 -6.73
C VAL A 68 0.30 -5.30 -6.75
N ILE A 69 -0.29 -5.95 -5.73
CA ILE A 69 -1.75 -6.11 -5.61
C ILE A 69 -2.43 -4.74 -5.51
N TYR A 70 -1.91 -3.87 -4.63
CA TYR A 70 -2.42 -2.51 -4.44
C TYR A 70 -2.48 -1.75 -5.77
N SER A 71 -1.38 -1.70 -6.51
CA SER A 71 -1.32 -1.03 -7.80
C SER A 71 -2.25 -1.66 -8.83
N SER A 72 -2.34 -2.98 -8.88
CA SER A 72 -3.20 -3.70 -9.82
C SER A 72 -4.70 -3.52 -9.55
N THR A 73 -5.06 -2.99 -8.39
CA THR A 73 -6.46 -2.65 -8.05
C THR A 73 -6.95 -1.40 -8.77
N PHE A 74 -6.08 -0.42 -9.07
CA PHE A 74 -6.54 0.84 -9.69
C PHE A 74 -5.97 1.10 -11.09
N TYR A 75 -4.71 0.77 -11.35
CA TYR A 75 -4.08 1.15 -12.62
C TYR A 75 -4.82 0.65 -13.85
N PRO A 76 -5.37 -0.59 -13.90
CA PRO A 76 -6.12 -1.03 -15.07
C PRO A 76 -7.33 -0.13 -15.35
N LYS A 77 -8.12 0.20 -14.31
CA LYS A 77 -9.28 1.09 -14.45
C LYS A 77 -8.85 2.53 -14.78
N LEU A 78 -7.83 3.05 -14.10
CA LEU A 78 -7.30 4.38 -14.33
C LEU A 78 -6.81 4.56 -15.78
N LEU A 79 -6.11 3.56 -16.32
CA LEU A 79 -5.62 3.59 -17.71
C LEU A 79 -6.76 3.54 -18.71
N THR A 80 -7.79 2.72 -18.48
CA THR A 80 -8.98 2.71 -19.33
C THR A 80 -9.73 4.03 -19.28
N ASP A 81 -9.84 4.65 -18.09
CA ASP A 81 -10.51 5.94 -17.92
C ASP A 81 -9.81 7.08 -18.67
N PHE A 82 -8.47 7.08 -18.72
CA PHE A 82 -7.74 8.09 -19.50
C PHE A 82 -8.04 8.02 -21.01
N LEU A 83 -8.33 6.84 -21.53
CA LEU A 83 -8.65 6.67 -22.95
C LEU A 83 -10.15 6.80 -23.26
N SER A 84 -11.00 6.70 -22.25
CA SER A 84 -12.47 6.74 -22.39
C SER A 84 -12.97 8.19 -22.51
N GLU A 85 -14.06 8.39 -23.24
CA GLU A 85 -14.77 9.68 -23.28
C GLU A 85 -15.51 9.98 -21.97
N LYS A 86 -16.08 8.94 -21.36
CA LYS A 86 -16.79 9.03 -20.07
C LYS A 86 -16.12 8.13 -19.06
N GLN A 87 -15.83 8.69 -17.88
CA GLN A 87 -15.23 7.98 -16.76
C GLN A 87 -16.35 7.43 -15.87
N VAL A 88 -16.76 6.21 -16.15
CA VAL A 88 -17.86 5.56 -15.44
C VAL A 88 -17.44 4.21 -14.88
N ILE A 89 -18.02 3.83 -13.76
CA ILE A 89 -17.80 2.53 -13.12
C ILE A 89 -19.15 1.97 -12.64
N PRO A 90 -19.46 0.67 -12.85
CA PRO A 90 -20.64 0.07 -12.26
C PRO A 90 -20.53 0.11 -10.72
N TYR A 91 -21.64 0.32 -10.03
CA TYR A 91 -21.64 0.46 -8.57
C TYR A 91 -21.03 -0.76 -7.86
N SER A 92 -21.30 -1.97 -8.34
CA SER A 92 -20.67 -3.20 -7.84
C SER A 92 -19.13 -3.17 -7.97
N GLY A 93 -18.62 -2.68 -9.09
CA GLY A 93 -17.19 -2.45 -9.32
C GLY A 93 -16.61 -1.38 -8.39
N CYS A 94 -17.38 -0.33 -8.10
CA CYS A 94 -17.01 0.71 -7.15
C CYS A 94 -16.88 0.16 -5.71
N VAL A 95 -17.86 -0.65 -5.26
CA VAL A 95 -17.79 -1.32 -3.94
C VAL A 95 -16.61 -2.30 -3.88
N PHE A 96 -16.35 -3.04 -4.95
CA PHE A 96 -15.19 -3.95 -5.03
C PHE A 96 -13.86 -3.17 -4.97
N GLN A 97 -13.75 -2.05 -5.70
CA GLN A 97 -12.55 -1.21 -5.66
C GLN A 97 -12.32 -0.61 -4.27
N PHE A 98 -13.39 -0.11 -3.62
CA PHE A 98 -13.37 0.34 -2.22
C PHE A 98 -12.86 -0.76 -1.28
N PHE A 99 -13.46 -1.97 -1.37
CA PHE A 99 -13.06 -3.12 -0.56
C PHE A 99 -11.59 -3.47 -0.74
N MET A 100 -11.12 -3.61 -1.98
CA MET A 100 -9.74 -3.95 -2.28
C MET A 100 -8.75 -2.88 -1.81
N PHE A 101 -9.08 -1.60 -2.04
CA PHE A 101 -8.25 -0.48 -1.64
C PHE A 101 -7.93 -0.49 -0.14
N TYR A 102 -8.96 -0.52 0.68
CA TYR A 102 -8.78 -0.47 2.13
C TYR A 102 -8.29 -1.79 2.72
N SER A 103 -8.63 -2.94 2.12
CA SER A 103 -8.11 -4.25 2.56
C SER A 103 -6.60 -4.34 2.37
N VAL A 104 -6.12 -4.02 1.17
CA VAL A 104 -4.70 -4.09 0.83
C VAL A 104 -3.91 -2.98 1.55
N GLY A 105 -4.49 -1.77 1.67
CA GLY A 105 -3.92 -0.69 2.47
C GLY A 105 -3.82 -1.02 3.96
N GLY A 106 -4.84 -1.69 4.51
CA GLY A 106 -4.82 -2.20 5.89
C GLY A 106 -3.75 -3.27 6.10
N SER A 107 -3.62 -4.20 5.16
CA SER A 107 -2.54 -5.20 5.19
C SER A 107 -1.16 -4.57 5.21
N GLU A 108 -0.98 -3.42 4.55
CA GLU A 108 0.26 -2.65 4.57
C GLU A 108 0.64 -2.19 5.99
N PHE A 109 -0.31 -1.57 6.73
CA PHE A 109 -0.07 -1.15 8.12
C PHE A 109 0.30 -2.32 9.02
N LEU A 110 -0.38 -3.47 8.88
CA LEU A 110 -0.09 -4.67 9.66
C LEU A 110 1.27 -5.29 9.30
N LEU A 111 1.62 -5.33 8.02
CA LEU A 111 2.94 -5.80 7.58
C LEU A 111 4.06 -4.91 8.13
N LEU A 112 3.89 -3.58 8.11
CA LEU A 112 4.84 -2.64 8.71
C LEU A 112 4.95 -2.84 10.23
N ALA A 113 3.83 -3.09 10.93
CA ALA A 113 3.84 -3.39 12.36
C ALA A 113 4.55 -4.71 12.69
N VAL A 114 4.34 -5.76 11.89
CA VAL A 114 5.05 -7.03 12.02
C VAL A 114 6.54 -6.88 11.77
N MET A 115 6.94 -6.06 10.79
CA MET A 115 8.35 -5.75 10.52
C MET A 115 8.98 -4.96 11.66
N ALA A 116 8.26 -4.03 12.28
CA ALA A 116 8.72 -3.31 13.46
C ALA A 116 8.89 -4.25 14.66
N PHE A 117 7.96 -5.19 14.85
CA PHE A 117 8.07 -6.24 15.86
C PHE A 117 9.29 -7.14 15.66
N ASP A 118 9.54 -7.59 14.42
CA ASP A 118 10.73 -8.36 14.05
C ASP A 118 12.02 -7.60 14.42
N ARG A 119 12.10 -6.32 14.07
CA ARG A 119 13.24 -5.48 14.43
C ARG A 119 13.39 -5.32 15.94
N TYR A 120 12.31 -5.10 16.66
CA TYR A 120 12.33 -5.01 18.12
C TYR A 120 12.87 -6.31 18.75
N VAL A 121 12.39 -7.47 18.34
CA VAL A 121 12.88 -8.75 18.87
C VAL A 121 14.35 -8.99 18.51
N SER A 122 14.74 -8.70 17.26
CA SER A 122 16.12 -8.87 16.79
C SER A 122 17.14 -7.99 17.52
N ILE A 123 16.77 -6.76 17.85
CA ILE A 123 17.64 -5.77 18.45
C ILE A 123 17.59 -5.84 19.99
N CYS A 124 16.37 -5.92 20.57
CA CYS A 124 16.17 -5.84 22.01
C CYS A 124 16.18 -7.20 22.72
N LYS A 125 15.96 -8.30 22.00
CA LYS A 125 15.90 -9.66 22.56
C LYS A 125 16.69 -10.67 21.72
N PRO A 126 17.97 -10.43 21.38
CA PRO A 126 18.72 -11.23 20.41
C PRO A 126 18.82 -12.72 20.79
N LEU A 127 19.00 -13.03 22.08
CA LEU A 127 19.10 -14.40 22.56
C LEU A 127 17.78 -15.20 22.43
N ARG A 128 16.65 -14.51 22.33
CA ARG A 128 15.31 -15.14 22.19
C ARG A 128 14.77 -15.02 20.76
N TYR A 129 15.52 -14.43 19.83
CA TYR A 129 15.04 -14.17 18.48
C TYR A 129 14.59 -15.46 17.79
N SER A 130 15.42 -16.49 17.76
CA SER A 130 15.12 -17.78 17.11
C SER A 130 13.93 -18.51 17.73
N THR A 131 13.67 -18.29 19.02
CA THR A 131 12.54 -18.87 19.74
C THR A 131 11.23 -18.14 19.45
N ILE A 132 11.27 -16.79 19.34
CA ILE A 132 10.09 -15.96 19.10
C ILE A 132 9.73 -15.97 17.61
N MET A 133 10.71 -15.73 16.72
CA MET A 133 10.52 -15.63 15.26
C MET A 133 10.69 -16.98 14.56
N ARG A 134 10.02 -18.02 15.09
CA ARG A 134 9.95 -19.34 14.45
C ARG A 134 9.16 -19.27 13.14
N LYS A 135 9.41 -20.21 12.23
CA LYS A 135 8.67 -20.30 10.94
C LYS A 135 7.14 -20.28 11.12
N THR A 136 6.64 -20.94 12.16
CA THR A 136 5.21 -20.93 12.48
C THR A 136 4.73 -19.53 12.86
N THR A 137 5.46 -18.82 13.73
CA THR A 137 5.14 -17.44 14.11
C THR A 137 5.12 -16.51 12.91
N VAL A 138 6.14 -16.61 12.03
CA VAL A 138 6.21 -15.80 10.80
C VAL A 138 4.99 -16.08 9.91
N LYS A 139 4.62 -17.35 9.71
CA LYS A 139 3.42 -17.72 8.93
C LYS A 139 2.14 -17.16 9.56
N CYS A 140 1.95 -17.31 10.88
CA CYS A 140 0.77 -16.79 11.57
C CYS A 140 0.67 -15.26 11.44
N LEU A 141 1.78 -14.54 11.61
CA LEU A 141 1.81 -13.08 11.46
C LEU A 141 1.48 -12.64 10.03
N LEU A 142 1.98 -13.34 9.01
CA LEU A 142 1.63 -13.07 7.61
C LEU A 142 0.15 -13.33 7.32
N VAL A 143 -0.36 -14.48 7.75
CA VAL A 143 -1.78 -14.84 7.56
C VAL A 143 -2.66 -13.81 8.25
N PHE A 144 -2.34 -13.41 9.48
CA PHE A 144 -3.07 -12.37 10.19
C PHE A 144 -3.03 -11.03 9.45
N ALA A 145 -1.85 -10.58 9.01
CA ALA A 145 -1.70 -9.31 8.30
C ALA A 145 -2.50 -9.25 6.99
N TRP A 146 -2.72 -10.39 6.32
CA TRP A 146 -3.42 -10.43 5.04
C TRP A 146 -4.90 -10.78 5.13
N LEU A 147 -5.34 -11.50 6.18
CA LEU A 147 -6.75 -11.90 6.31
C LEU A 147 -7.55 -10.98 7.23
N PHE A 148 -6.93 -10.39 8.25
CA PHE A 148 -7.65 -9.56 9.22
C PHE A 148 -8.30 -8.31 8.59
N PRO A 149 -7.59 -7.49 7.77
CA PRO A 149 -8.21 -6.31 7.13
C PRO A 149 -9.38 -6.66 6.21
N PRO A 150 -9.25 -7.59 5.23
CA PRO A 150 -10.38 -7.90 4.36
C PRO A 150 -11.58 -8.50 5.11
N CYS A 151 -11.38 -9.25 6.20
CA CYS A 151 -12.49 -9.73 7.01
C CYS A 151 -13.29 -8.57 7.63
N GLN A 152 -12.62 -7.54 8.12
CA GLN A 152 -13.29 -6.34 8.66
C GLN A 152 -13.93 -5.50 7.55
N LEU A 153 -13.23 -5.29 6.45
CA LEU A 153 -13.72 -4.51 5.31
C LEU A 153 -14.88 -5.19 4.58
N ALA A 154 -15.02 -6.53 4.65
CA ALA A 154 -16.15 -7.24 4.09
C ALA A 154 -17.49 -6.77 4.70
N VAL A 155 -17.53 -6.52 6.01
CA VAL A 155 -18.71 -5.96 6.68
C VAL A 155 -19.08 -4.60 6.09
N GLN A 156 -18.06 -3.74 5.90
CA GLN A 156 -18.25 -2.41 5.33
C GLN A 156 -18.74 -2.46 3.87
N ALA A 157 -18.16 -3.35 3.07
CA ALA A 157 -18.55 -3.56 1.68
C ALA A 157 -20.01 -4.07 1.56
N VAL A 158 -20.43 -4.97 2.45
CA VAL A 158 -21.83 -5.45 2.51
C VAL A 158 -22.78 -4.31 2.89
N LEU A 159 -22.41 -3.44 3.84
CA LEU A 159 -23.21 -2.27 4.19
C LEU A 159 -23.34 -1.29 3.02
N CYS A 160 -22.26 -1.05 2.28
CA CYS A 160 -22.30 -0.25 1.06
C CYS A 160 -23.21 -0.90 0.00
N ALA A 161 -23.02 -2.19 -0.29
CA ALA A 161 -23.80 -2.91 -1.30
C ALA A 161 -25.31 -2.91 -1.04
N LYS A 162 -25.74 -2.80 0.22
CA LYS A 162 -27.15 -2.73 0.61
C LYS A 162 -27.71 -1.30 0.67
N ALA A 163 -26.87 -0.29 0.50
CA ALA A 163 -27.30 1.10 0.57
C ALA A 163 -28.08 1.52 -0.68
N LYS A 164 -29.14 2.35 -0.50
CA LYS A 164 -29.85 2.98 -1.61
C LYS A 164 -29.02 4.10 -2.20
N ILE A 165 -28.92 4.13 -3.53
CA ILE A 165 -28.13 5.11 -4.30
C ILE A 165 -29.07 6.25 -4.73
N CYS A 166 -28.67 7.50 -4.49
CA CYS A 166 -29.40 8.69 -4.90
C CYS A 166 -28.55 9.63 -5.76
N ASN A 167 -27.23 9.58 -5.64
CA ASN A 167 -26.33 10.39 -6.44
C ASN A 167 -25.45 9.49 -7.30
N LEU A 168 -25.41 9.75 -8.61
CA LEU A 168 -24.61 8.99 -9.56
C LEU A 168 -23.25 9.64 -9.87
N ASN A 169 -22.88 10.67 -9.11
CA ASN A 169 -21.62 11.40 -9.30
C ASN A 169 -20.71 11.26 -8.08
N LEU A 170 -19.47 10.89 -8.32
CA LEU A 170 -18.43 10.78 -7.32
C LEU A 170 -17.31 11.78 -7.65
N GLU A 171 -16.98 12.67 -6.72
CA GLU A 171 -15.98 13.73 -6.88
C GLU A 171 -14.52 13.23 -6.73
N GLY A 172 -14.26 12.02 -7.18
CA GLY A 172 -12.94 11.36 -7.17
C GLY A 172 -12.61 10.72 -8.50
N ILE A 173 -11.39 10.21 -8.63
CA ILE A 173 -10.92 9.41 -9.78
C ILE A 173 -10.99 7.91 -9.53
N PHE A 174 -11.39 7.50 -8.33
CA PHE A 174 -11.56 6.11 -7.92
C PHE A 174 -12.53 6.03 -6.73
N CYS A 175 -12.99 4.83 -6.42
CA CYS A 175 -13.94 4.58 -5.34
C CYS A 175 -13.21 4.39 -4.00
N ASN A 176 -13.21 5.44 -3.20
CA ASN A 176 -12.73 5.47 -1.82
C ASN A 176 -13.89 5.78 -0.85
N ASN A 177 -13.59 6.33 0.33
CA ASN A 177 -14.60 6.78 1.30
C ASN A 177 -15.62 7.77 0.73
N ALA A 178 -15.36 8.41 -0.41
CA ALA A 178 -16.33 9.24 -1.10
C ALA A 178 -17.54 8.44 -1.61
N ILE A 179 -17.51 7.10 -1.65
CA ILE A 179 -18.65 6.25 -1.99
C ILE A 179 -19.88 6.53 -1.09
N TYR A 180 -19.66 7.00 0.14
CA TYR A 180 -20.79 7.36 1.03
C TYR A 180 -21.57 8.60 0.58
N THR A 181 -21.02 9.43 -0.31
CA THR A 181 -21.72 10.60 -0.87
C THR A 181 -22.72 10.24 -1.95
N VAL A 182 -22.65 9.02 -2.50
CA VAL A 182 -23.63 8.53 -3.50
C VAL A 182 -24.86 7.91 -2.84
N HIS A 183 -24.82 7.62 -1.53
CA HIS A 183 -25.93 7.01 -0.80
C HIS A 183 -27.00 8.05 -0.44
N CYS A 184 -28.28 7.64 -0.48
CA CYS A 184 -29.43 8.49 -0.12
C CYS A 184 -29.40 8.94 1.34
N VAL A 185 -28.96 8.06 2.23
CA VAL A 185 -28.91 8.32 3.67
C VAL A 185 -27.57 7.88 4.22
N ARG A 186 -26.94 8.77 4.97
CA ARG A 186 -25.68 8.46 5.66
C ARG A 186 -25.96 7.49 6.81
N SER A 187 -25.56 6.23 6.65
CA SER A 187 -25.73 5.19 7.65
C SER A 187 -24.84 5.44 8.87
N ARG A 188 -25.48 5.61 10.06
CA ARG A 188 -24.75 5.71 11.34
C ARG A 188 -23.95 4.43 11.63
N THR A 189 -24.52 3.27 11.33
CA THR A 189 -23.85 1.96 11.49
C THR A 189 -22.59 1.88 10.61
N ALA A 190 -22.67 2.24 9.33
CA ALA A 190 -21.52 2.26 8.43
C ALA A 190 -20.41 3.21 8.93
N THR A 191 -20.78 4.35 9.51
CA THR A 191 -19.83 5.30 10.10
C THR A 191 -19.13 4.70 11.33
N ILE A 192 -19.85 4.06 12.24
CA ILE A 192 -19.29 3.45 13.45
C ILE A 192 -18.36 2.29 13.07
N VAL A 193 -18.81 1.39 12.17
CA VAL A 193 -17.98 0.28 11.67
C VAL A 193 -16.73 0.82 10.98
N GLY A 194 -16.85 1.85 10.12
CA GLY A 194 -15.70 2.46 9.46
C GLY A 194 -14.68 3.07 10.42
N LEU A 195 -15.15 3.70 11.51
CA LEU A 195 -14.26 4.21 12.57
C LEU A 195 -13.56 3.08 13.34
N ALA A 196 -14.27 1.99 13.65
CA ALA A 196 -13.68 0.82 14.29
C ALA A 196 -12.61 0.19 13.40
N VAL A 197 -12.90 -0.01 12.11
CA VAL A 197 -11.94 -0.53 11.14
C VAL A 197 -10.71 0.37 11.03
N LEU A 198 -10.89 1.70 10.94
CA LEU A 198 -9.79 2.65 10.90
C LEU A 198 -8.90 2.54 12.15
N LEU A 199 -9.51 2.40 13.31
CA LEU A 199 -8.80 2.23 14.58
C LEU A 199 -7.98 0.94 14.58
N ASP A 200 -8.61 -0.20 14.26
CA ASP A 200 -8.01 -1.54 14.39
C ASP A 200 -6.94 -1.81 13.31
N VAL A 201 -7.16 -1.31 12.10
CA VAL A 201 -6.36 -1.70 10.94
C VAL A 201 -5.26 -0.67 10.62
N ALA A 202 -5.43 0.59 11.02
CA ALA A 202 -4.46 1.64 10.75
C ALA A 202 -3.88 2.24 12.05
N VAL A 203 -4.72 2.79 12.93
CA VAL A 203 -4.24 3.57 14.08
C VAL A 203 -3.49 2.70 15.09
N LEU A 204 -4.04 1.57 15.50
CA LEU A 204 -3.38 0.68 16.47
C LEU A 204 -2.07 0.09 15.95
N PRO A 205 -1.97 -0.45 14.71
CA PRO A 205 -0.70 -0.90 14.13
C PRO A 205 0.34 0.23 14.03
N MET A 206 -0.08 1.44 13.67
CA MET A 206 0.80 2.61 13.61
C MET A 206 1.35 2.98 14.99
N LEU A 207 0.49 3.06 16.01
CA LEU A 207 0.90 3.32 17.40
C LEU A 207 1.84 2.23 17.93
N PHE A 208 1.53 0.96 17.64
CA PHE A 208 2.40 -0.16 17.98
C PHE A 208 3.77 -0.03 17.32
N THR A 209 3.83 0.34 16.05
CA THR A 209 5.08 0.55 15.32
C THR A 209 5.90 1.69 15.93
N VAL A 210 5.27 2.83 16.23
CA VAL A 210 5.94 3.97 16.89
C VAL A 210 6.47 3.56 18.27
N PHE A 211 5.67 2.82 19.07
CA PHE A 211 6.09 2.31 20.37
C PHE A 211 7.31 1.38 20.27
N THR A 212 7.31 0.43 19.33
CA THR A 212 8.45 -0.50 19.16
C THR A 212 9.73 0.25 18.76
N TYR A 213 9.65 1.22 17.87
CA TYR A 213 10.81 2.02 17.48
C TYR A 213 11.29 2.94 18.60
N ALA A 214 10.38 3.53 19.37
CA ALA A 214 10.77 4.30 20.56
C ALA A 214 11.59 3.43 21.54
N LYS A 215 11.16 2.19 21.80
CA LYS A 215 11.93 1.23 22.62
C LYS A 215 13.29 0.89 22.03
N ILE A 216 13.37 0.67 20.70
CA ILE A 216 14.65 0.42 20.02
C ILE A 216 15.59 1.62 20.16
N PHE A 217 15.12 2.84 19.95
CA PHE A 217 15.94 4.05 20.05
C PHE A 217 16.40 4.35 21.47
N ILE A 218 15.54 4.14 22.48
CA ILE A 218 15.93 4.29 23.90
C ILE A 218 17.07 3.32 24.24
N MET A 219 16.95 2.03 23.84
CA MET A 219 18.00 1.05 24.06
C MET A 219 19.29 1.40 23.27
N ALA A 220 19.15 1.82 22.03
CA ALA A 220 20.27 2.20 21.19
C ALA A 220 21.03 3.40 21.79
N TYR A 221 20.31 4.39 22.31
CA TYR A 221 20.90 5.57 22.93
C TYR A 221 21.79 5.23 24.13
N GLN A 222 21.41 4.20 24.91
CA GLN A 222 22.18 3.70 26.05
C GLN A 222 23.35 2.81 25.65
N SER A 223 23.52 2.51 24.37
CA SER A 223 24.54 1.62 23.81
C SER A 223 25.65 2.40 23.11
N ASN A 224 26.68 1.69 22.63
CA ASN A 224 27.80 2.28 21.89
C ASN A 224 27.38 2.81 20.49
N LYS A 225 28.18 3.75 19.93
CA LYS A 225 27.92 4.38 18.63
C LYS A 225 27.76 3.38 17.48
N THR A 226 28.46 2.25 17.52
CA THR A 226 28.35 1.21 16.48
C THR A 226 26.97 0.55 16.50
N PHE A 227 26.43 0.29 17.67
CA PHE A 227 25.08 -0.27 17.86
C PHE A 227 24.00 0.76 17.44
N GLN A 228 24.16 2.03 17.85
CA GLN A 228 23.26 3.13 17.44
C GLN A 228 23.16 3.22 15.91
N ARG A 229 24.31 3.19 15.23
CA ARG A 229 24.36 3.24 13.77
C ARG A 229 23.65 2.04 13.13
N LYS A 230 23.88 0.82 13.62
CA LYS A 230 23.20 -0.39 13.12
C LYS A 230 21.69 -0.34 13.32
N ALA A 231 21.23 0.11 14.50
CA ALA A 231 19.82 0.30 14.77
C ALA A 231 19.17 1.32 13.81
N ALA A 232 19.81 2.48 13.61
CA ALA A 232 19.33 3.50 12.69
C ALA A 232 19.30 3.00 11.24
N GLU A 233 20.39 2.36 10.73
CA GLU A 233 20.44 1.81 9.36
C GLU A 233 19.30 0.82 9.08
N THR A 234 18.82 0.14 10.11
CA THR A 234 17.74 -0.86 9.99
C THR A 234 16.35 -0.25 10.15
N CYS A 235 16.17 0.69 11.08
CA CYS A 235 14.84 1.23 11.45
C CYS A 235 14.40 2.39 10.54
N VAL A 236 15.34 3.25 10.09
CA VAL A 236 15.01 4.44 9.29
C VAL A 236 14.26 4.10 8.00
N PRO A 237 14.62 3.08 7.21
CA PRO A 237 13.87 2.72 6.01
C PRO A 237 12.39 2.43 6.29
N HIS A 238 12.10 1.69 7.36
CA HIS A 238 10.72 1.34 7.73
C HIS A 238 9.93 2.54 8.22
N LEU A 239 10.57 3.43 9.02
CA LEU A 239 9.94 4.68 9.45
C LEU A 239 9.59 5.60 8.29
N LEU A 240 10.48 5.71 7.31
CA LEU A 240 10.20 6.52 6.11
C LEU A 240 9.00 5.99 5.34
N VAL A 241 8.90 4.67 5.16
CA VAL A 241 7.75 4.02 4.51
C VAL A 241 6.48 4.27 5.33
N LEU A 242 6.52 4.05 6.65
CA LEU A 242 5.37 4.26 7.52
C LEU A 242 4.88 5.71 7.48
N ILE A 243 5.77 6.69 7.61
CA ILE A 243 5.42 8.11 7.62
C ILE A 243 4.80 8.52 6.28
N SER A 244 5.43 8.15 5.15
CA SER A 244 4.91 8.47 3.83
C SER A 244 3.54 7.85 3.56
N PHE A 245 3.36 6.59 3.93
CA PHE A 245 2.09 5.89 3.75
C PHE A 245 0.99 6.46 4.66
N SER A 246 1.31 6.71 5.94
CA SER A 246 0.37 7.30 6.90
C SER A 246 -0.10 8.70 6.48
N TYR A 247 0.81 9.52 5.94
CA TYR A 247 0.46 10.85 5.40
C TYR A 247 -0.55 10.75 4.24
N LEU A 248 -0.29 9.86 3.28
CA LEU A 248 -1.16 9.66 2.12
C LEU A 248 -2.53 9.09 2.52
N CYS A 249 -2.56 8.14 3.46
CA CYS A 249 -3.82 7.59 3.98
C CYS A 249 -4.62 8.63 4.79
N ALA A 250 -3.95 9.45 5.59
CA ALA A 250 -4.60 10.55 6.32
C ALA A 250 -5.23 11.56 5.34
N TYR A 251 -4.52 11.90 4.27
CA TYR A 251 -5.04 12.73 3.19
C TYR A 251 -6.33 12.13 2.59
N ASP A 252 -6.32 10.83 2.21
CA ASP A 252 -7.49 10.16 1.63
C ASP A 252 -8.71 10.20 2.56
N VAL A 253 -8.50 9.89 3.86
CA VAL A 253 -9.58 9.91 4.87
C VAL A 253 -10.11 11.31 5.13
N ILE A 254 -9.25 12.33 5.18
CA ILE A 254 -9.62 13.71 5.46
C ILE A 254 -10.39 14.30 4.26
N ILE A 255 -9.84 14.18 3.05
CA ILE A 255 -10.47 14.74 1.83
C ILE A 255 -11.85 14.16 1.58
N ALA A 256 -12.07 12.89 1.85
CA ALA A 256 -13.37 12.25 1.68
C ALA A 256 -14.42 12.74 2.71
N ARG A 257 -14.01 13.38 3.80
CA ARG A 257 -14.91 13.81 4.89
C ARG A 257 -15.08 15.32 5.01
N VAL A 258 -14.06 16.07 4.61
CA VAL A 258 -14.07 17.54 4.63
C VAL A 258 -14.44 18.00 3.22
N GLU A 259 -15.55 18.74 3.09
CA GLU A 259 -15.82 19.51 1.88
C GLU A 259 -14.68 20.52 1.74
N SER A 260 -13.65 20.14 0.97
CA SER A 260 -12.46 20.96 0.88
C SER A 260 -12.62 21.96 -0.25
N ASP A 261 -12.34 23.22 0.05
CA ASP A 261 -12.19 24.30 -0.94
C ASP A 261 -10.97 24.13 -1.86
N LEU A 262 -10.33 22.94 -1.79
CA LEU A 262 -9.17 22.64 -2.62
C LEU A 262 -9.55 22.58 -4.11
N PRO A 263 -8.81 23.26 -4.97
CA PRO A 263 -9.01 23.18 -6.42
C PRO A 263 -9.01 21.75 -6.93
N LYS A 264 -9.90 21.45 -7.88
CA LYS A 264 -10.03 20.11 -8.47
C LYS A 264 -8.69 19.55 -8.97
N ALA A 265 -7.84 20.40 -9.57
CA ALA A 265 -6.51 20.02 -10.03
C ALA A 265 -5.59 19.58 -8.87
N ALA A 266 -5.64 20.27 -7.73
CA ALA A 266 -4.84 19.88 -6.55
C ALA A 266 -5.29 18.51 -6.01
N ARG A 267 -6.59 18.28 -5.88
CA ARG A 267 -7.16 16.99 -5.47
C ARG A 267 -6.74 15.86 -6.42
N PHE A 268 -6.81 16.11 -7.73
CA PHE A 268 -6.39 15.13 -8.74
C PHE A 268 -4.91 14.75 -8.60
N VAL A 269 -4.02 15.74 -8.51
CA VAL A 269 -2.57 15.51 -8.35
C VAL A 269 -2.26 14.77 -7.04
N MET A 270 -2.87 15.16 -5.93
CA MET A 270 -2.63 14.51 -4.64
C MET A 270 -3.15 13.06 -4.62
N THR A 271 -4.27 12.78 -5.29
CA THR A 271 -4.77 11.42 -5.43
C THR A 271 -3.85 10.56 -6.31
N LEU A 272 -3.30 11.12 -7.38
CA LEU A 272 -2.30 10.40 -8.19
C LEU A 272 -1.04 10.08 -7.36
N GLN A 273 -0.62 10.96 -6.45
CA GLN A 273 0.51 10.70 -5.56
C GLN A 273 0.29 9.50 -4.65
N LEU A 274 -0.97 9.27 -4.20
CA LEU A 274 -1.34 8.09 -3.41
C LEU A 274 -1.02 6.78 -4.16
N PHE A 275 -1.27 6.75 -5.47
CA PHE A 275 -0.97 5.57 -6.30
C PHE A 275 0.52 5.44 -6.65
N LEU A 276 1.24 6.55 -6.70
CA LEU A 276 2.60 6.66 -7.24
C LEU A 276 3.66 6.42 -6.17
N TYR A 277 3.63 7.23 -5.09
CA TYR A 277 4.77 7.29 -4.17
C TYR A 277 5.01 5.99 -3.43
N HIS A 278 3.98 5.43 -2.83
CA HIS A 278 4.13 4.28 -1.96
C HIS A 278 4.66 3.05 -2.70
N PRO A 279 4.05 2.56 -3.81
CA PRO A 279 4.53 1.37 -4.50
C PRO A 279 5.86 1.56 -5.24
N LEU A 280 6.25 2.80 -5.58
CA LEU A 280 7.55 3.08 -6.20
C LEU A 280 8.68 3.23 -5.18
N LEU A 281 8.39 3.85 -4.02
CA LEU A 281 9.43 4.10 -3.02
C LEU A 281 9.85 2.83 -2.30
N ASN A 282 8.94 1.89 -2.05
CA ASN A 282 9.24 0.66 -1.34
C ASN A 282 10.39 -0.15 -1.97
N PRO A 283 10.35 -0.52 -3.26
CA PRO A 283 11.45 -1.26 -3.87
C PRO A 283 12.75 -0.45 -3.93
N ILE A 284 12.69 0.87 -4.03
CA ILE A 284 13.87 1.74 -4.01
C ILE A 284 14.49 1.73 -2.62
N ILE A 285 13.68 1.97 -1.58
CA ILE A 285 14.15 2.02 -0.19
C ILE A 285 14.76 0.67 0.21
N TYR A 286 14.03 -0.44 0.03
CA TYR A 286 14.53 -1.76 0.43
C TYR A 286 15.65 -2.27 -0.48
N GLY A 287 15.56 -2.02 -1.79
CA GLY A 287 16.59 -2.42 -2.75
C GLY A 287 17.93 -1.72 -2.53
N LEU A 288 17.93 -0.45 -2.11
CA LEU A 288 19.17 0.31 -1.87
C LEU A 288 19.69 0.17 -0.44
N LYS A 289 18.81 0.18 0.57
CA LYS A 289 19.21 0.19 1.98
C LYS A 289 19.52 -1.20 2.53
N MET A 290 18.87 -2.25 2.02
CA MET A 290 19.12 -3.62 2.46
C MET A 290 20.32 -4.22 1.73
N LYS A 291 21.46 -4.35 2.44
CA LYS A 291 22.78 -4.73 1.86
C LYS A 291 22.71 -6.02 1.03
N GLU A 292 22.05 -7.07 1.50
CA GLU A 292 21.98 -8.34 0.78
C GLU A 292 21.10 -8.24 -0.47
N ILE A 293 19.95 -7.55 -0.40
CA ILE A 293 19.09 -7.30 -1.58
C ILE A 293 19.87 -6.50 -2.62
N SER A 294 20.55 -5.41 -2.20
CA SER A 294 21.37 -4.57 -3.07
C SER A 294 22.49 -5.35 -3.76
N LYS A 295 23.16 -6.27 -3.05
CA LYS A 295 24.19 -7.15 -3.58
C LYS A 295 23.67 -8.08 -4.68
N HIS A 296 22.50 -8.71 -4.46
CA HIS A 296 21.88 -9.56 -5.46
C HIS A 296 21.37 -8.76 -6.68
N LEU A 297 20.78 -7.59 -6.49
CA LEU A 297 20.40 -6.68 -7.57
C LEU A 297 21.60 -6.29 -8.43
N LYS A 298 22.71 -5.86 -7.82
CA LYS A 298 23.95 -5.53 -8.56
C LYS A 298 24.48 -6.70 -9.39
N ARG A 299 24.48 -7.92 -8.83
CA ARG A 299 24.88 -9.13 -9.56
C ARG A 299 23.97 -9.42 -10.76
N LEU A 300 22.68 -9.24 -10.61
CA LEU A 300 21.69 -9.45 -11.68
C LEU A 300 21.91 -8.48 -12.85
N PHE A 301 22.16 -7.20 -12.56
CA PHE A 301 22.47 -6.19 -13.58
C PHE A 301 23.85 -6.38 -14.24
N LEU A 302 24.87 -6.76 -13.48
CA LEU A 302 26.20 -7.02 -14.04
C LEU A 302 26.18 -8.25 -14.96
N ARG A 303 25.50 -9.33 -14.57
CA ARG A 303 25.36 -10.55 -15.41
C ARG A 303 24.62 -10.28 -16.72
N LYS A 304 23.61 -9.40 -16.71
CA LYS A 304 22.94 -8.94 -17.94
C LYS A 304 23.88 -8.15 -18.85
N ARG A 305 24.74 -7.28 -18.29
CA ARG A 305 25.73 -6.51 -19.08
C ARG A 305 26.75 -7.41 -19.77
N THR A 306 27.25 -8.44 -19.09
CA THR A 306 28.22 -9.40 -19.64
C THR A 306 27.60 -10.24 -20.77
N LYS A 307 26.37 -10.75 -20.58
CA LYS A 307 25.65 -11.47 -21.64
C LYS A 307 25.40 -10.59 -22.88
N LYS A 308 25.01 -9.32 -22.71
CA LYS A 308 24.76 -8.40 -23.82
C LYS A 308 26.04 -8.07 -24.62
N LYS A 309 27.21 -8.03 -23.95
CA LYS A 309 28.50 -7.85 -24.62
C LYS A 309 28.98 -9.10 -25.39
N LEU A 310 28.54 -10.30 -24.96
CA LEU A 310 28.86 -11.56 -25.65
C LEU A 310 27.97 -11.81 -26.89
N ILE A 311 26.74 -11.29 -26.90
CA ILE A 311 25.81 -11.43 -28.05
C ILE A 311 26.11 -10.40 -29.15
N ASN A 312 26.74 -9.27 -28.79
CA ASN A 312 27.10 -8.19 -29.74
C ASN A 312 28.54 -8.30 -30.23
N ARG A 313 29.24 -9.41 -29.98
CA ARG A 313 30.49 -9.83 -30.60
C ARG A 313 30.26 -11.04 -31.52
#